data_217bc5f6ddc6196df0db86ce034d2862
#
_entry.id   217bc5f6ddc6196df0db86ce034d2862
#
_cell.length_a   1.000
_cell.length_b   1.000
_cell.length_c   1.000
_cell.angle_alpha   90.00
_cell.angle_beta   90.00
_cell.angle_gamma   90.00
#
_symmetry.space_group_name_H-M   'P 1'
#
loop_
_entity.id
_entity.type
_entity.pdbx_description
1 polymer ?
#
loop_
_entity_poly.entity_id
_entity_poly.type
_entity_poly.pdbx_seq_one_letter_code
_entity_poly.pdbx_strand_id
1 'polypeptide(L)'
;GEGARDILNRVKPHSLYRFDQACRIRALEIAHRLGCDRPVSINFLPNAVYEPEACIQATLKLAGELGWPLAQIMFEVTETEHVRDRQHLQRIVESYRAMGFLTAIDDFGAGYANLELLVDMQPDVVKADRHLIIDIDRNPRRQAIVESLVIMGKKLGITLIAEGVETLAEARWLYQRG
;
A
#
# COMPACT_ATOMS: atom_id res chain seq x y z
N GLY A 1 -4.53 -22.86 5.00
CA GLY A 1 -5.33 -22.22 3.96
C GLY A 1 -4.48 -21.96 2.73
N GLU A 2 -5.09 -21.77 1.56
CA GLU A 2 -4.36 -21.40 0.35
C GLU A 2 -3.80 -19.98 0.48
N GLY A 3 -2.60 -19.72 -0.03
CA GLY A 3 -1.99 -18.40 -0.02
C GLY A 3 -2.65 -17.46 -1.03
N ALA A 4 -2.52 -16.16 -0.82
CA ALA A 4 -3.08 -15.14 -1.73
C ALA A 4 -2.56 -15.33 -3.18
N ARG A 5 -1.30 -15.68 -3.34
CA ARG A 5 -0.66 -15.95 -4.65
C ARG A 5 -1.32 -17.10 -5.41
N ASP A 6 -1.70 -18.18 -4.69
CA ASP A 6 -2.35 -19.36 -5.31
C ASP A 6 -3.76 -18.99 -5.81
N ILE A 7 -4.46 -18.12 -5.07
CA ILE A 7 -5.78 -17.62 -5.46
C ILE A 7 -5.65 -16.71 -6.68
N LEU A 8 -4.73 -15.73 -6.65
CA LEU A 8 -4.51 -14.78 -7.75
C LEU A 8 -4.14 -15.49 -9.06
N ASN A 9 -3.33 -16.54 -9.00
CA ASN A 9 -2.94 -17.33 -10.17
C ASN A 9 -4.13 -18.04 -10.86
N ARG A 10 -5.26 -18.22 -10.18
CA ARG A 10 -6.48 -18.82 -10.74
C ARG A 10 -7.44 -17.78 -11.32
N VAL A 11 -7.21 -16.49 -11.06
CA VAL A 11 -8.06 -15.42 -11.57
C VAL A 11 -7.76 -15.20 -13.05
N LYS A 12 -8.77 -15.38 -13.89
CA LYS A 12 -8.63 -15.18 -15.33
C LYS A 12 -8.55 -13.69 -15.66
N PRO A 13 -7.81 -13.28 -16.70
CA PRO A 13 -7.66 -11.86 -17.05
C PRO A 13 -8.99 -11.09 -17.19
N HIS A 14 -10.00 -11.72 -17.77
CA HIS A 14 -11.32 -11.09 -17.96
C HIS A 14 -12.15 -10.93 -16.68
N SER A 15 -11.76 -11.59 -15.57
CA SER A 15 -12.42 -11.48 -14.27
C SER A 15 -11.59 -10.69 -13.24
N LEU A 16 -10.40 -10.24 -13.62
CA LEU A 16 -9.45 -9.60 -12.70
C LEU A 16 -10.05 -8.36 -12.02
N TYR A 17 -10.69 -7.48 -12.79
CA TYR A 17 -11.36 -6.31 -12.26
C TYR A 17 -12.46 -6.66 -11.24
N ARG A 18 -13.33 -7.63 -11.58
CA ARG A 18 -14.41 -8.05 -10.67
C ARG A 18 -13.87 -8.69 -9.39
N PHE A 19 -12.79 -9.44 -9.51
CA PHE A 19 -12.12 -10.06 -8.37
C PHE A 19 -11.53 -9.00 -7.45
N ASP A 20 -10.76 -8.05 -8.00
CA ASP A 20 -10.17 -6.94 -7.26
C ASP A 20 -11.25 -6.12 -6.54
N GLN A 21 -12.34 -5.76 -7.23
CA GLN A 21 -13.48 -5.07 -6.64
C GLN A 21 -14.12 -5.87 -5.49
N ALA A 22 -14.31 -7.17 -5.67
CA ALA A 22 -14.90 -8.03 -4.63
C ALA A 22 -13.99 -8.12 -3.38
N CYS A 23 -12.67 -8.18 -3.57
CA CYS A 23 -11.70 -8.16 -2.47
C CYS A 23 -11.78 -6.86 -1.67
N ARG A 24 -11.85 -5.71 -2.35
CA ARG A 24 -11.97 -4.38 -1.71
C ARG A 24 -13.24 -4.28 -0.87
N ILE A 25 -14.38 -4.59 -1.46
CA ILE A 25 -15.69 -4.59 -0.79
C ILE A 25 -15.63 -5.49 0.44
N ARG A 26 -15.12 -6.72 0.28
CA ARG A 26 -15.06 -7.69 1.37
C ARG A 26 -14.13 -7.27 2.50
N ALA A 27 -13.00 -6.63 2.19
CA ALA A 27 -12.09 -6.09 3.19
C ALA A 27 -12.78 -5.05 4.08
N LEU A 28 -13.50 -4.10 3.49
CA LEU A 28 -14.22 -3.06 4.22
C LEU A 28 -15.38 -3.62 5.06
N GLU A 29 -16.18 -4.55 4.51
CA GLU A 29 -17.24 -5.22 5.26
C GLU A 29 -16.72 -5.95 6.49
N ILE A 30 -15.59 -6.66 6.34
CA ILE A 30 -14.98 -7.40 7.45
C ILE A 30 -14.44 -6.43 8.50
N ALA A 31 -13.70 -5.42 8.09
CA ALA A 31 -13.13 -4.43 8.98
C ALA A 31 -14.23 -3.70 9.78
N HIS A 32 -15.30 -3.27 9.11
CA HIS A 32 -16.45 -2.64 9.77
C HIS A 32 -17.11 -3.57 10.80
N ARG A 33 -17.38 -4.82 10.39
CA ARG A 33 -18.00 -5.83 11.30
C ARG A 33 -17.14 -6.11 12.54
N LEU A 34 -15.82 -6.00 12.41
CA LEU A 34 -14.87 -6.19 13.51
C LEU A 34 -14.66 -4.93 14.37
N GLY A 35 -15.30 -3.81 14.01
CA GLY A 35 -15.15 -2.54 14.71
C GLY A 35 -13.74 -1.94 14.56
N CYS A 36 -13.10 -2.16 13.40
CA CYS A 36 -11.77 -1.60 13.13
C CYS A 36 -11.87 -0.06 13.09
N ASP A 37 -11.05 0.62 13.90
CA ASP A 37 -10.97 2.08 13.98
C ASP A 37 -9.68 2.64 13.36
N ARG A 38 -8.92 1.78 12.68
CA ARG A 38 -7.64 2.09 12.05
C ARG A 38 -7.75 2.11 10.53
N PRO A 39 -6.82 2.78 9.83
CA PRO A 39 -6.75 2.69 8.39
C PRO A 39 -6.65 1.24 7.90
N VAL A 40 -7.42 0.91 6.87
CA VAL A 40 -7.44 -0.41 6.23
C VAL A 40 -6.66 -0.31 4.93
N SER A 41 -5.60 -1.10 4.84
CA SER A 41 -4.79 -1.24 3.64
C SER A 41 -5.42 -2.25 2.69
N ILE A 42 -5.52 -1.87 1.42
CA ILE A 42 -6.11 -2.70 0.38
C ILE A 42 -5.19 -2.66 -0.84
N ASN A 43 -4.58 -3.79 -1.16
CA ASN A 43 -3.86 -3.92 -2.42
C ASN A 43 -4.83 -3.74 -3.60
N PHE A 44 -4.43 -3.00 -4.61
CA PHE A 44 -5.16 -2.92 -5.85
C PHE A 44 -4.23 -3.21 -7.03
N LEU A 45 -4.84 -3.61 -8.15
CA LEU A 45 -4.12 -3.95 -9.36
C LEU A 45 -4.28 -2.79 -10.36
N PRO A 46 -3.25 -1.94 -10.56
CA PRO A 46 -3.35 -0.77 -11.44
C PRO A 46 -3.80 -1.14 -12.87
N ASN A 47 -3.30 -2.27 -13.38
CA ASN A 47 -3.65 -2.76 -14.71
C ASN A 47 -5.11 -3.25 -14.84
N ALA A 48 -5.83 -3.43 -13.73
CA ALA A 48 -7.26 -3.79 -13.72
C ALA A 48 -8.16 -2.54 -13.68
N VAL A 49 -7.62 -1.37 -13.37
CA VAL A 49 -8.37 -0.11 -13.32
C VAL A 49 -8.33 0.52 -14.71
N TYR A 50 -9.44 0.55 -15.42
CA TYR A 50 -9.55 1.16 -16.75
C TYR A 50 -10.02 2.62 -16.69
N GLU A 51 -10.89 2.97 -15.73
CA GLU A 51 -11.38 4.32 -15.47
C GLU A 51 -11.48 4.51 -13.95
N PRO A 52 -10.61 5.32 -13.31
CA PRO A 52 -10.52 5.42 -11.85
C PRO A 52 -11.85 5.77 -11.18
N GLU A 53 -12.55 6.78 -11.69
CA GLU A 53 -13.80 7.26 -11.13
C GLU A 53 -14.92 6.22 -11.22
N ALA A 54 -14.99 5.46 -12.30
CA ALA A 54 -15.98 4.39 -12.48
C ALA A 54 -15.66 3.16 -11.62
N CYS A 55 -14.38 2.78 -11.59
CA CYS A 55 -13.92 1.58 -10.89
C CYS A 55 -14.05 1.68 -9.37
N ILE A 56 -14.06 2.89 -8.81
CA ILE A 56 -14.11 3.11 -7.36
C ILE A 56 -15.55 3.26 -6.81
N GLN A 57 -16.56 3.43 -7.65
CA GLN A 57 -17.94 3.74 -7.23
C GLN A 57 -18.52 2.78 -6.20
N ALA A 58 -18.29 1.47 -6.36
CA ALA A 58 -18.80 0.48 -5.41
C ALA A 58 -18.14 0.65 -4.02
N THR A 59 -16.87 1.01 -3.98
CA THR A 59 -16.14 1.30 -2.74
C THR A 59 -16.65 2.56 -2.06
N LEU A 60 -16.86 3.64 -2.83
CA LEU A 60 -17.44 4.90 -2.33
C LEU A 60 -18.84 4.68 -1.75
N LYS A 61 -19.68 3.94 -2.49
CA LYS A 61 -21.05 3.62 -2.03
C LYS A 61 -21.02 2.86 -0.70
N LEU A 62 -20.23 1.79 -0.62
CA LEU A 62 -20.12 1.00 0.60
C LEU A 62 -19.54 1.81 1.76
N ALA A 63 -18.50 2.61 1.54
CA ALA A 63 -17.93 3.47 2.56
C ALA A 63 -18.97 4.46 3.11
N GLY A 64 -19.79 5.04 2.23
CA GLY A 64 -20.91 5.90 2.62
C GLY A 64 -21.99 5.16 3.42
N GLU A 65 -22.38 3.96 3.01
CA GLU A 65 -23.36 3.12 3.72
C GLU A 65 -22.87 2.70 5.11
N LEU A 66 -21.58 2.43 5.26
CA LEU A 66 -20.95 2.05 6.52
C LEU A 66 -20.55 3.25 7.40
N GLY A 67 -20.64 4.49 6.90
CA GLY A 67 -20.11 5.66 7.57
C GLY A 67 -18.59 5.64 7.72
N TRP A 68 -17.87 4.93 6.82
CA TRP A 68 -16.43 4.74 6.90
C TRP A 68 -15.70 5.94 6.27
N PRO A 69 -14.82 6.65 7.01
CA PRO A 69 -14.08 7.77 6.47
C PRO A 69 -13.14 7.34 5.35
N LEU A 70 -13.17 8.02 4.20
CA LEU A 70 -12.30 7.68 3.06
C LEU A 70 -10.81 7.80 3.40
N ALA A 71 -10.44 8.73 4.29
CA ALA A 71 -9.08 8.86 4.82
C ALA A 71 -8.61 7.67 5.69
N GLN A 72 -9.48 6.71 5.98
CA GLN A 72 -9.13 5.43 6.61
C GLN A 72 -9.10 4.27 5.63
N ILE A 73 -9.17 4.53 4.33
CA ILE A 73 -8.99 3.53 3.28
C ILE A 73 -7.71 3.87 2.54
N MET A 74 -6.74 2.96 2.56
CA MET A 74 -5.45 3.12 1.93
C MET A 74 -5.30 2.12 0.79
N PHE A 75 -5.03 2.62 -0.41
CA PHE A 75 -4.77 1.79 -1.58
C PHE A 75 -3.28 1.59 -1.77
N GLU A 76 -2.86 0.32 -1.86
CA GLU A 76 -1.46 -0.08 -1.94
C GLU A 76 -1.12 -0.65 -3.32
N VAL A 77 0.02 -0.22 -3.85
CA VAL A 77 0.65 -0.79 -5.04
C VAL A 77 1.98 -1.38 -4.60
N THR A 78 2.23 -2.65 -4.94
CA THR A 78 3.53 -3.26 -4.65
C THR A 78 4.60 -2.70 -5.57
N GLU A 79 5.82 -2.52 -5.06
CA GLU A 79 6.97 -2.04 -5.84
C GLU A 79 7.23 -2.92 -7.07
N THR A 80 7.00 -4.22 -6.95
CA THR A 80 7.24 -5.21 -8.01
C THR A 80 6.10 -5.32 -9.02
N GLU A 81 4.98 -4.60 -8.82
CA GLU A 81 3.87 -4.62 -9.77
C GLU A 81 4.31 -4.09 -11.13
N HIS A 82 4.11 -4.91 -12.16
CA HIS A 82 4.43 -4.51 -13.52
C HIS A 82 3.39 -3.53 -14.06
N VAL A 83 3.58 -2.25 -13.79
CA VAL A 83 2.73 -1.17 -14.30
C VAL A 83 3.03 -0.96 -15.78
N ARG A 84 2.04 -1.25 -16.64
CA ARG A 84 2.17 -1.12 -18.10
C ARG A 84 2.22 0.33 -18.57
N ASP A 85 1.48 1.19 -17.88
CA ASP A 85 1.36 2.62 -18.18
C ASP A 85 1.50 3.43 -16.88
N ARG A 86 2.65 4.09 -16.71
CA ARG A 86 2.96 4.92 -15.54
C ARG A 86 2.06 6.16 -15.45
N GLN A 87 1.73 6.77 -16.60
CA GLN A 87 0.83 7.92 -16.60
C GLN A 87 -0.58 7.52 -16.17
N HIS A 88 -1.00 6.30 -16.52
CA HIS A 88 -2.27 5.75 -16.05
C HIS A 88 -2.25 5.53 -14.54
N LEU A 89 -1.18 4.95 -13.98
CA LEU A 89 -1.03 4.81 -12.53
C LEU A 89 -1.11 6.19 -11.84
N GLN A 90 -0.40 7.18 -12.36
CA GLN A 90 -0.44 8.53 -11.80
C GLN A 90 -1.86 9.10 -11.77
N ARG A 91 -2.62 8.98 -12.86
CA ARG A 91 -4.03 9.40 -12.91
C ARG A 91 -4.90 8.68 -11.87
N ILE A 92 -4.69 7.36 -11.67
CA ILE A 92 -5.42 6.60 -10.64
C ILE A 92 -5.13 7.17 -9.26
N VAL A 93 -3.86 7.36 -8.93
CA VAL A 93 -3.42 7.86 -7.62
C VAL A 93 -3.95 9.27 -7.37
N GLU A 94 -3.82 10.17 -8.33
CA GLU A 94 -4.32 11.55 -8.25
C GLU A 94 -5.85 11.57 -8.03
N SER A 95 -6.59 10.74 -8.78
CA SER A 95 -8.05 10.62 -8.64
C SER A 95 -8.44 10.10 -7.25
N TYR A 96 -7.77 9.06 -6.75
CA TYR A 96 -8.07 8.49 -5.44
C TYR A 96 -7.73 9.46 -4.30
N ARG A 97 -6.62 10.16 -4.39
CA ARG A 97 -6.25 11.20 -3.41
C ARG A 97 -7.23 12.38 -3.43
N ALA A 98 -7.66 12.82 -4.62
CA ALA A 98 -8.66 13.88 -4.75
C ALA A 98 -10.01 13.51 -4.11
N MET A 99 -10.35 12.23 -4.06
CA MET A 99 -11.54 11.71 -3.35
C MET A 99 -11.33 11.61 -1.83
N GLY A 100 -10.09 11.69 -1.33
CA GLY A 100 -9.76 11.63 0.09
C GLY A 100 -9.26 10.27 0.58
N PHE A 101 -8.93 9.33 -0.32
CA PHE A 101 -8.26 8.08 0.02
C PHE A 101 -6.77 8.31 0.30
N LEU A 102 -6.18 7.42 1.09
CA LEU A 102 -4.73 7.31 1.21
C LEU A 102 -4.16 6.40 0.13
N THR A 103 -2.91 6.66 -0.23
CA THR A 103 -2.16 5.86 -1.21
C THR A 103 -0.83 5.40 -0.63
N ALA A 104 -0.41 4.18 -0.95
CA ALA A 104 0.83 3.61 -0.44
C ALA A 104 1.61 2.84 -1.50
N ILE A 105 2.93 2.83 -1.34
CA ILE A 105 3.82 1.86 -1.99
C ILE A 105 4.14 0.76 -0.98
N ASP A 106 3.87 -0.48 -1.36
CA ASP A 106 4.11 -1.68 -0.57
C ASP A 106 5.39 -2.40 -1.00
N ASP A 107 5.95 -3.23 -0.11
CA ASP A 107 7.17 -4.03 -0.33
C ASP A 107 8.39 -3.19 -0.79
N PHE A 108 8.50 -1.91 -0.39
CA PHE A 108 9.56 -1.02 -0.85
C PHE A 108 10.94 -1.50 -0.40
N GLY A 109 11.81 -1.80 -1.36
CA GLY A 109 13.14 -2.35 -1.12
C GLY A 109 13.22 -3.87 -1.22
N ALA A 110 12.12 -4.57 -1.52
CA ALA A 110 12.13 -6.01 -1.78
C ALA A 110 12.75 -6.38 -3.14
N GLY A 111 12.70 -5.43 -4.08
CA GLY A 111 13.18 -5.62 -5.45
C GLY A 111 14.30 -4.68 -5.84
N TYR A 112 14.20 -4.12 -7.03
CA TYR A 112 15.06 -3.04 -7.48
C TYR A 112 14.42 -1.73 -7.02
N ALA A 113 14.80 -1.21 -5.86
CA ALA A 113 14.22 0.01 -5.25
C ALA A 113 13.91 1.07 -6.31
N ASN A 114 12.62 1.20 -6.62
CA ASN A 114 12.17 2.02 -7.74
C ASN A 114 11.86 3.44 -7.25
N LEU A 115 12.92 4.25 -7.08
CA LEU A 115 12.77 5.65 -6.69
C LEU A 115 11.92 6.46 -7.69
N GLU A 116 11.86 6.03 -8.96
CA GLU A 116 10.99 6.67 -9.96
C GLU A 116 9.51 6.51 -9.57
N LEU A 117 9.13 5.35 -9.01
CA LEU A 117 7.76 5.13 -8.53
C LEU A 117 7.39 6.12 -7.42
N LEU A 118 8.32 6.47 -6.52
CA LEU A 118 8.10 7.51 -5.51
C LEU A 118 7.86 8.89 -6.14
N VAL A 119 8.61 9.22 -7.21
CA VAL A 119 8.46 10.50 -7.90
C VAL A 119 7.13 10.56 -8.65
N ASP A 120 6.78 9.49 -9.36
CA ASP A 120 5.58 9.43 -10.19
C ASP A 120 4.30 9.35 -9.36
N MET A 121 4.32 8.55 -8.29
CA MET A 121 3.14 8.27 -7.48
C MET A 121 2.92 9.27 -6.34
N GLN A 122 4.00 9.84 -5.79
CA GLN A 122 3.95 10.73 -4.61
C GLN A 122 3.02 10.18 -3.51
N PRO A 123 3.26 8.98 -2.97
CA PRO A 123 2.34 8.31 -2.04
C PRO A 123 2.26 9.03 -0.71
N ASP A 124 1.16 8.80 0.04
CA ASP A 124 1.03 9.26 1.42
C ASP A 124 1.86 8.39 2.37
N VAL A 125 2.05 7.11 2.02
CA VAL A 125 2.73 6.10 2.84
C VAL A 125 3.70 5.29 1.98
N VAL A 126 4.84 4.92 2.56
CA VAL A 126 5.77 3.91 2.02
C VAL A 126 6.00 2.86 3.09
N LYS A 127 5.80 1.59 2.72
CA LYS A 127 5.99 0.44 3.60
C LYS A 127 7.34 -0.20 3.26
N ALA A 128 8.33 -0.01 4.13
CA ALA A 128 9.66 -0.57 3.97
C ALA A 128 9.62 -2.08 4.23
N ASP A 129 10.00 -2.85 3.21
CA ASP A 129 9.96 -4.31 3.24
C ASP A 129 10.84 -4.90 4.34
N ARG A 130 10.45 -6.09 4.79
CA ARG A 130 11.17 -6.88 5.81
C ARG A 130 12.66 -7.05 5.51
N HIS A 131 13.08 -7.13 4.25
CA HIS A 131 14.49 -7.25 3.87
C HIS A 131 15.36 -6.07 4.31
N LEU A 132 14.76 -4.89 4.45
CA LEU A 132 15.43 -3.72 5.00
C LEU A 132 15.42 -3.71 6.54
N ILE A 133 14.45 -4.39 7.16
CA ILE A 133 14.15 -4.29 8.60
C ILE A 133 14.81 -5.42 9.41
N ILE A 134 14.89 -6.62 8.88
CA ILE A 134 15.49 -7.78 9.58
C ILE A 134 16.90 -7.46 10.09
N ASP A 135 17.19 -7.79 11.35
CA ASP A 135 18.49 -7.57 12.01
C ASP A 135 18.95 -6.09 12.00
N ILE A 136 18.02 -5.13 11.88
CA ILE A 136 18.37 -3.71 11.78
C ILE A 136 19.06 -3.18 13.04
N ASP A 137 18.81 -3.76 14.19
CA ASP A 137 19.45 -3.42 15.47
C ASP A 137 20.97 -3.62 15.46
N ARG A 138 21.48 -4.51 14.60
CA ARG A 138 22.90 -4.91 14.53
C ARG A 138 23.53 -4.81 13.13
N ASN A 139 22.80 -4.40 12.12
CA ASN A 139 23.31 -4.28 10.74
C ASN A 139 23.50 -2.82 10.31
N PRO A 140 24.76 -2.28 10.36
CA PRO A 140 25.03 -0.87 10.05
C PRO A 140 24.62 -0.45 8.63
N ARG A 141 24.63 -1.37 7.66
CA ARG A 141 24.24 -1.06 6.27
C ARG A 141 22.74 -0.85 6.17
N ARG A 142 21.93 -1.70 6.81
CA ARG A 142 20.46 -1.54 6.88
C ARG A 142 20.10 -0.27 7.65
N GLN A 143 20.80 -0.01 8.75
CA GLN A 143 20.66 1.23 9.54
C GLN A 143 20.81 2.46 8.66
N ALA A 144 21.92 2.56 7.90
CA ALA A 144 22.18 3.69 7.03
C ALA A 144 21.11 3.87 5.94
N ILE A 145 20.62 2.77 5.35
CA ILE A 145 19.56 2.80 4.35
C ILE A 145 18.25 3.30 4.97
N VAL A 146 17.81 2.70 6.07
CA VAL A 146 16.53 3.06 6.70
C VAL A 146 16.56 4.47 7.27
N GLU A 147 17.67 4.91 7.87
CA GLU A 147 17.83 6.31 8.29
C GLU A 147 17.72 7.28 7.11
N SER A 148 18.28 6.93 5.96
CA SER A 148 18.14 7.72 4.73
C SER A 148 16.70 7.77 4.23
N LEU A 149 15.96 6.64 4.30
CA LEU A 149 14.54 6.58 3.97
C LEU A 149 13.70 7.45 4.92
N VAL A 150 13.99 7.44 6.22
CA VAL A 150 13.32 8.30 7.22
C VAL A 150 13.53 9.78 6.88
N ILE A 151 14.76 10.18 6.55
CA ILE A 151 15.08 11.57 6.17
C ILE A 151 14.34 11.94 4.89
N MET A 152 14.33 11.06 3.89
CA MET A 152 13.63 11.28 2.62
C MET A 152 12.12 11.40 2.84
N GLY A 153 11.52 10.49 3.62
CA GLY A 153 10.10 10.53 3.96
C GLY A 153 9.71 11.85 4.63
N LYS A 154 10.48 12.30 5.61
CA LYS A 154 10.26 13.61 6.27
C LYS A 154 10.31 14.80 5.29
N LYS A 155 11.25 14.78 4.34
CA LYS A 155 11.36 15.85 3.32
C LYS A 155 10.23 15.84 2.30
N LEU A 156 9.71 14.67 1.96
CA LEU A 156 8.63 14.50 0.99
C LEU A 156 7.23 14.53 1.63
N GLY A 157 7.13 14.58 2.97
CA GLY A 157 5.85 14.50 3.67
C GLY A 157 5.22 13.10 3.63
N ILE A 158 6.03 12.05 3.44
CA ILE A 158 5.60 10.66 3.33
C ILE A 158 5.75 9.98 4.71
N THR A 159 4.74 9.25 5.13
CA THR A 159 4.81 8.37 6.31
C THR A 159 5.53 7.08 5.95
N LEU A 160 6.56 6.71 6.73
CA LEU A 160 7.27 5.45 6.55
C LEU A 160 6.75 4.42 7.56
N ILE A 161 6.38 3.23 7.07
CA ILE A 161 5.98 2.08 7.89
C ILE A 161 7.06 0.99 7.73
N ALA A 162 7.59 0.47 8.83
CA ALA A 162 8.51 -0.66 8.81
C ALA A 162 7.70 -1.97 8.92
N GLU A 163 7.89 -2.87 7.96
CA GLU A 163 7.22 -4.15 7.95
C GLU A 163 8.12 -5.29 8.42
N GLY A 164 7.49 -6.37 8.90
CA GLY A 164 8.21 -7.57 9.33
C GLY A 164 9.13 -7.38 10.52
N VAL A 165 8.81 -6.45 11.43
CA VAL A 165 9.50 -6.31 12.72
C VAL A 165 9.19 -7.51 13.59
N GLU A 166 10.20 -8.34 13.87
CA GLU A 166 10.02 -9.62 14.57
C GLU A 166 10.60 -9.60 15.99
N THR A 167 11.50 -8.69 16.28
CA THR A 167 12.17 -8.63 17.58
C THR A 167 11.96 -7.29 18.30
N LEU A 168 12.04 -7.33 19.62
CA LEU A 168 11.97 -6.12 20.44
C LEU A 168 13.19 -5.21 20.21
N ALA A 169 14.34 -5.76 19.83
CA ALA A 169 15.54 -4.99 19.53
C ALA A 169 15.36 -4.16 18.25
N GLU A 170 14.81 -4.76 17.19
CA GLU A 170 14.45 -4.08 15.95
C GLU A 170 13.42 -2.98 16.22
N ALA A 171 12.34 -3.29 16.95
CA ALA A 171 11.32 -2.31 17.30
C ALA A 171 11.87 -1.11 18.06
N ARG A 172 12.76 -1.35 19.04
CA ARG A 172 13.42 -0.28 19.80
C ARG A 172 14.31 0.57 18.93
N TRP A 173 15.09 -0.07 18.05
CA TRP A 173 15.97 0.64 17.12
C TRP A 173 15.18 1.59 16.22
N LEU A 174 14.09 1.10 15.62
CA LEU A 174 13.18 1.87 14.75
C LEU A 174 12.52 3.03 15.52
N TYR A 175 11.96 2.75 16.69
CA TYR A 175 11.27 3.76 17.52
C TYR A 175 12.17 4.94 17.88
N GLN A 176 13.47 4.72 18.12
CA GLN A 176 14.44 5.78 18.44
C GLN A 176 14.72 6.73 17.27
N ARG A 177 14.33 6.37 16.06
CA ARG A 177 14.60 7.16 14.84
C ARG A 177 13.37 7.83 14.24
N GLY A 178 12.19 7.53 14.76
CA GLY A 178 10.91 8.19 14.47
C GLY A 178 10.08 7.46 13.48
#